data_9e217637df480a30f9c2632d9085f266
#
_entry.id   9e217637df480a30f9c2632d9085f266
#
_cell.length_a   1.000
_cell.length_b   1.000
_cell.length_c   1.000
_cell.angle_alpha   90.00
_cell.angle_beta   90.00
_cell.angle_gamma   90.00
#
_symmetry.space_group_name_H-M   'P 1'
#
loop_
_entity.id
_entity.type
_entity.pdbx_description
1 polymer ?
#
loop_
_entity_poly.entity_id
_entity_poly.type
_entity_poly.pdbx_seq_one_letter_code
_entity_poly.pdbx_strand_id
1 'polypeptide(L)'
;MNPKLGIVLFAHGSRDPLWHRPMLAVAERIRQTQPGVAVQCAYLELTPPTLPEAVQALAAEGVRELRVVPMFLGVGKHAREDLPQLLATLRQTHAELRIECQPPIGEQAAVIELLTAIALQKI
;
A
#
# COMPACT_ATOMS: atom_id res chain seq x y z
N MET A 1 -18.55 8.65 -15.74
CA MET A 1 -17.39 7.76 -15.73
C MET A 1 -16.86 7.63 -14.30
N ASN A 2 -16.47 6.43 -13.92
CA ASN A 2 -15.89 6.22 -12.60
C ASN A 2 -14.49 6.84 -12.52
N PRO A 3 -14.13 7.46 -11.39
CA PRO A 3 -12.78 7.94 -11.19
C PRO A 3 -11.77 6.79 -11.28
N LYS A 4 -10.59 7.08 -11.82
CA LYS A 4 -9.53 6.09 -11.90
C LYS A 4 -9.01 5.79 -10.49
N LEU A 5 -8.97 4.49 -10.15
CA LEU A 5 -8.47 4.03 -8.87
C LEU A 5 -6.98 3.75 -8.95
N GLY A 6 -6.24 4.25 -7.97
CA GLY A 6 -4.85 3.89 -7.73
C GLY A 6 -4.70 3.20 -6.37
N ILE A 7 -3.79 2.26 -6.30
CA ILE A 7 -3.48 1.55 -5.07
C ILE A 7 -1.99 1.72 -4.79
N VAL A 8 -1.66 2.09 -3.56
CA VAL A 8 -0.28 2.06 -3.07
C VAL A 8 -0.16 0.96 -2.02
N LEU A 9 0.70 0.00 -2.30
CA LEU A 9 1.08 -1.01 -1.31
C LEU A 9 2.25 -0.43 -0.53
N PHE A 10 2.01 -0.06 0.72
CA PHE A 10 2.98 0.66 1.54
C PHE A 10 3.60 -0.26 2.57
N ALA A 11 4.92 -0.41 2.52
CA ALA A 11 5.64 -1.34 3.39
C ALA A 11 6.86 -0.65 4.03
N HIS A 12 7.56 -1.38 4.89
CA HIS A 12 8.70 -0.84 5.63
C HIS A 12 9.85 -0.45 4.69
N GLY A 13 10.24 -1.35 3.81
CA GLY A 13 11.37 -1.16 2.90
C GLY A 13 12.57 -1.98 3.31
N SER A 14 13.41 -2.29 2.33
CA SER A 14 14.64 -3.04 2.52
C SER A 14 15.56 -2.83 1.33
N ARG A 15 16.86 -2.90 1.55
CA ARG A 15 17.86 -2.89 0.48
C ARG A 15 18.05 -4.26 -0.16
N ASP A 16 17.46 -5.30 0.44
CA ASP A 16 17.55 -6.66 -0.08
C ASP A 16 16.47 -6.90 -1.16
N PRO A 17 16.86 -7.17 -2.42
CA PRO A 17 15.88 -7.43 -3.48
C PRO A 17 14.93 -8.58 -3.17
N LEU A 18 15.36 -9.60 -2.43
CA LEU A 18 14.51 -10.74 -2.10
C LEU A 18 13.37 -10.35 -1.17
N TRP A 19 13.60 -9.37 -0.30
CA TRP A 19 12.56 -8.87 0.60
C TRP A 19 11.37 -8.28 -0.17
N HIS A 20 11.62 -7.72 -1.35
CA HIS A 20 10.59 -7.07 -2.15
C HIS A 20 9.67 -8.03 -2.90
N ARG A 21 10.05 -9.30 -3.04
CA ARG A 21 9.30 -10.27 -3.85
C ARG A 21 7.82 -10.37 -3.53
N PRO A 22 7.42 -10.50 -2.24
CA PRO A 22 5.98 -10.60 -1.94
C PRO A 22 5.20 -9.35 -2.32
N MET A 23 5.80 -8.17 -2.10
CA MET A 23 5.17 -6.90 -2.47
C MET A 23 4.95 -6.79 -3.97
N LEU A 24 5.99 -7.12 -4.74
CA LEU A 24 5.92 -7.07 -6.19
C LEU A 24 4.94 -8.11 -6.75
N ALA A 25 4.86 -9.29 -6.11
CA ALA A 25 3.92 -10.33 -6.51
C ALA A 25 2.47 -9.87 -6.32
N VAL A 26 2.16 -9.21 -5.20
CA VAL A 26 0.82 -8.69 -4.96
C VAL A 26 0.49 -7.60 -5.98
N ALA A 27 1.43 -6.67 -6.23
CA ALA A 27 1.22 -5.61 -7.20
C ALA A 27 0.92 -6.17 -8.60
N GLU A 28 1.69 -7.17 -9.02
CA GLU A 28 1.49 -7.80 -10.32
C GLU A 28 0.15 -8.53 -10.40
N ARG A 29 -0.23 -9.21 -9.33
CA ARG A 29 -1.51 -9.91 -9.28
C ARG A 29 -2.70 -8.94 -9.39
N ILE A 30 -2.58 -7.78 -8.75
CA ILE A 30 -3.61 -6.75 -8.87
C ILE A 30 -3.73 -6.28 -10.33
N ARG A 31 -2.59 -6.03 -10.99
CA ARG A 31 -2.59 -5.60 -12.39
C ARG A 31 -3.23 -6.62 -13.31
N GLN A 32 -2.98 -7.91 -13.07
CA GLN A 32 -3.57 -9.00 -13.85
C GLN A 32 -5.07 -9.11 -13.60
N THR A 33 -5.50 -8.91 -12.36
CA THR A 33 -6.89 -9.07 -11.95
C THR A 33 -7.77 -7.90 -12.42
N GLN A 34 -7.25 -6.67 -12.32
CA GLN A 34 -7.96 -5.47 -12.74
C GLN A 34 -7.02 -4.52 -13.47
N PRO A 35 -6.83 -4.70 -14.78
CA PRO A 35 -5.86 -3.90 -15.55
C PRO A 35 -6.13 -2.39 -15.54
N GLY A 36 -7.36 -1.96 -15.26
CA GLY A 36 -7.69 -0.55 -15.18
C GLY A 36 -7.24 0.15 -13.91
N VAL A 37 -6.75 -0.60 -12.92
CA VAL A 37 -6.29 -0.04 -11.64
C VAL A 37 -4.78 0.19 -11.73
N ALA A 38 -4.35 1.40 -11.32
CA ALA A 38 -2.93 1.71 -11.24
C ALA A 38 -2.39 1.26 -9.88
N VAL A 39 -1.24 0.59 -9.86
CA VAL A 39 -0.65 0.07 -8.62
C VAL A 39 0.81 0.49 -8.52
N GLN A 40 1.20 0.94 -7.34
CA GLN A 40 2.60 1.17 -7.00
C GLN A 40 2.91 0.63 -5.61
N CYS A 41 4.15 0.17 -5.44
CA CYS A 41 4.68 -0.08 -4.11
C CYS A 41 5.39 1.17 -3.63
N ALA A 42 5.31 1.46 -2.34
CA ALA A 42 6.02 2.56 -1.71
C ALA A 42 6.55 2.10 -0.37
N TYR A 43 7.57 2.79 0.13
CA TYR A 43 8.30 2.30 1.30
C TYR A 43 8.54 3.40 2.30
N LEU A 44 8.57 3.01 3.57
CA LEU A 44 8.81 3.93 4.68
C LEU A 44 10.25 4.44 4.64
N GLU A 45 11.20 3.56 4.33
CA GLU A 45 12.62 3.89 4.30
C GLU A 45 13.41 2.91 3.43
N LEU A 46 14.69 3.14 3.28
CA LEU A 46 15.72 2.27 2.69
C LEU A 46 15.65 2.08 1.17
N THR A 47 14.51 2.27 0.56
CA THR A 47 14.37 2.11 -0.89
C THR A 47 13.26 3.03 -1.42
N PRO A 48 13.44 3.62 -2.61
CA PRO A 48 12.39 4.40 -3.25
C PRO A 48 11.36 3.49 -3.94
N PRO A 49 10.17 4.02 -4.24
CA PRO A 49 9.72 5.36 -3.93
C PRO A 49 9.20 5.49 -2.49
N THR A 50 9.23 6.73 -1.96
CA THR A 50 8.50 7.08 -0.75
C THR A 50 7.01 7.14 -1.04
N LEU A 51 6.19 7.19 0.01
CA LEU A 51 4.75 7.33 -0.19
C LEU A 51 4.39 8.63 -0.94
N PRO A 52 4.94 9.81 -0.59
CA PRO A 52 4.67 11.02 -1.37
C PRO A 52 5.07 10.91 -2.84
N GLU A 53 6.20 10.28 -3.14
CA GLU A 53 6.65 10.08 -4.53
C GLU A 53 5.67 9.19 -5.31
N ALA A 54 5.21 8.10 -4.70
CA ALA A 54 4.26 7.19 -5.34
C ALA A 54 2.91 7.88 -5.59
N VAL A 55 2.43 8.65 -4.62
CA VAL A 55 1.17 9.40 -4.75
C VAL A 55 1.28 10.43 -5.87
N GLN A 56 2.40 11.16 -5.94
CA GLN A 56 2.65 12.13 -7.00
C GLN A 56 2.60 11.47 -8.38
N ALA A 57 3.26 10.32 -8.52
CA ALA A 57 3.29 9.60 -9.80
C ALA A 57 1.89 9.14 -10.21
N LEU A 58 1.10 8.61 -9.28
CA LEU A 58 -0.25 8.18 -9.57
C LEU A 58 -1.18 9.34 -9.91
N ALA A 59 -1.05 10.47 -9.22
CA ALA A 59 -1.81 11.67 -9.52
C ALA A 59 -1.52 12.16 -10.94
N ALA A 60 -0.24 12.11 -11.35
CA ALA A 60 0.17 12.50 -12.70
C ALA A 60 -0.42 11.58 -13.78
N GLU A 61 -0.73 10.33 -13.44
CA GLU A 61 -1.37 9.38 -14.35
C GLU A 61 -2.89 9.55 -14.42
N GLY A 62 -3.45 10.50 -13.70
CA GLY A 62 -4.89 10.75 -13.71
C GLY A 62 -5.68 10.02 -12.64
N VAL A 63 -5.02 9.40 -11.67
CA VAL A 63 -5.69 8.78 -10.53
C VAL A 63 -6.43 9.86 -9.73
N ARG A 64 -7.67 9.58 -9.34
CA ARG A 64 -8.50 10.49 -8.53
C ARG A 64 -8.99 9.86 -7.24
N GLU A 65 -9.03 8.53 -7.17
CA GLU A 65 -9.28 7.79 -5.93
C GLU A 65 -8.04 6.98 -5.62
N LEU A 66 -7.50 7.12 -4.43
CA LEU A 66 -6.28 6.46 -4.00
C LEU A 66 -6.53 5.66 -2.73
N ARG A 67 -6.12 4.41 -2.77
CA ARG A 67 -6.16 3.52 -1.60
C ARG A 67 -4.76 3.20 -1.16
N VAL A 68 -4.43 3.55 0.07
CA VAL A 68 -3.16 3.15 0.70
C VAL A 68 -3.41 1.89 1.51
N VAL A 69 -2.64 0.85 1.22
CA VAL A 69 -2.73 -0.44 1.90
C VAL A 69 -1.44 -0.65 2.71
N PRO A 70 -1.49 -0.47 4.03
CA PRO A 70 -0.31 -0.68 4.87
C PRO A 70 0.00 -2.19 4.99
N MET A 71 1.10 -2.60 4.39
CA MET A 71 1.51 -4.00 4.31
C MET A 71 2.36 -4.39 5.52
N PHE A 72 1.77 -4.23 6.71
CA PHE A 72 2.42 -4.55 7.99
C PHE A 72 1.61 -5.61 8.71
N LEU A 73 2.27 -6.63 9.24
CA LEU A 73 1.61 -7.56 10.17
C LEU A 73 1.38 -6.86 11.50
N GLY A 74 2.42 -6.34 12.10
CA GLY A 74 2.33 -5.43 13.23
C GLY A 74 2.78 -4.05 12.81
N VAL A 75 2.29 -3.01 13.48
CA VAL A 75 2.67 -1.64 13.18
C VAL A 75 3.49 -1.10 14.35
N GLY A 76 4.75 -0.77 14.08
CA GLY A 76 5.61 -0.16 15.08
C GLY A 76 5.15 1.25 15.45
N LYS A 77 5.61 1.73 16.60
CA LYS A 77 5.20 3.01 17.14
C LYS A 77 5.43 4.16 16.17
N HIS A 78 6.60 4.21 15.52
CA HIS A 78 6.92 5.30 14.60
C HIS A 78 5.97 5.33 13.40
N ALA A 79 5.68 4.18 12.80
CA ALA A 79 4.77 4.12 11.67
C ALA A 79 3.35 4.52 12.08
N ARG A 80 2.89 4.10 13.27
CA ARG A 80 1.57 4.48 13.77
C ARG A 80 1.42 5.98 13.99
N GLU A 81 2.51 6.63 14.41
CA GLU A 81 2.49 8.07 14.67
C GLU A 81 2.67 8.89 13.38
N ASP A 82 3.54 8.42 12.49
CA ASP A 82 3.93 9.18 11.30
C ASP A 82 2.91 9.06 10.16
N LEU A 83 2.29 7.90 9.99
CA LEU A 83 1.39 7.68 8.86
C LEU A 83 0.18 8.64 8.85
N PRO A 84 -0.52 8.88 9.96
CA PRO A 84 -1.64 9.83 9.94
C PRO A 84 -1.24 11.25 9.52
N GLN A 85 -0.07 11.71 9.97
CA GLN A 85 0.44 13.03 9.62
C GLN A 85 0.81 13.10 8.14
N LEU A 86 1.45 12.05 7.65
CA LEU A 86 1.82 11.93 6.25
C LEU A 86 0.58 11.96 5.35
N LEU A 87 -0.45 11.22 5.73
CA LEU A 87 -1.71 11.20 4.98
C LEU A 87 -2.39 12.56 4.99
N ALA A 88 -2.38 13.26 6.14
CA ALA A 88 -2.97 14.59 6.23
C ALA A 88 -2.26 15.57 5.28
N THR A 89 -0.93 15.52 5.24
CA THR A 89 -0.14 16.35 4.31
C THR A 89 -0.47 16.01 2.85
N LEU A 90 -0.58 14.72 2.53
CA LEU A 90 -0.91 14.28 1.17
C LEU A 90 -2.30 14.75 0.74
N ARG A 91 -3.27 14.73 1.65
CA ARG A 91 -4.62 15.22 1.36
C ARG A 91 -4.63 16.72 1.10
N GLN A 92 -3.78 17.47 1.77
CA GLN A 92 -3.64 18.90 1.52
C GLN A 92 -2.95 19.20 0.20
N THR A 93 -1.87 18.46 -0.09
CA THR A 93 -1.08 18.65 -1.32
C THR A 93 -1.86 18.24 -2.56
N HIS A 94 -2.67 17.18 -2.46
CA HIS A 94 -3.44 16.62 -3.57
C HIS A 94 -4.93 16.72 -3.28
N ALA A 95 -5.45 17.95 -3.27
CA ALA A 95 -6.86 18.20 -2.94
C ALA A 95 -7.82 17.51 -3.92
N GLU A 96 -7.37 17.20 -5.14
CA GLU A 96 -8.15 16.51 -6.16
C GLU A 96 -8.25 15.00 -5.92
N LEU A 97 -7.41 14.45 -5.03
CA LEU A 97 -7.42 13.03 -4.71
C LEU A 97 -8.32 12.74 -3.53
N ARG A 98 -9.12 11.68 -3.65
CA ARG A 98 -9.80 11.09 -2.52
C ARG A 98 -8.92 9.97 -1.99
N ILE A 99 -8.29 10.21 -0.83
CA ILE A 99 -7.32 9.26 -0.25
C ILE A 99 -7.97 8.49 0.88
N GLU A 100 -8.02 7.16 0.73
CA GLU A 100 -8.45 6.22 1.75
C GLU A 100 -7.24 5.43 2.22
N CYS A 101 -7.07 5.29 3.54
CA CYS A 101 -6.05 4.42 4.10
C CYS A 101 -6.73 3.26 4.80
N GLN A 102 -6.42 2.05 4.38
CA GLN A 102 -6.96 0.85 5.02
C GLN A 102 -6.24 0.56 6.33
N PRO A 103 -6.87 -0.22 7.24
CA PRO A 103 -6.15 -0.75 8.38
C PRO A 103 -4.95 -1.58 7.92
N PRO A 104 -3.89 -1.68 8.73
CA PRO A 104 -2.77 -2.56 8.41
C PRO A 104 -3.27 -3.97 8.12
N ILE A 105 -2.64 -4.65 7.15
CA ILE A 105 -3.14 -5.98 6.75
C ILE A 105 -3.17 -6.98 7.90
N GLY A 106 -2.21 -6.90 8.82
CA GLY A 106 -2.17 -7.79 9.99
C GLY A 106 -3.35 -7.65 10.95
N GLU A 107 -4.09 -6.54 10.86
CA GLU A 107 -5.27 -6.29 11.68
C GLU A 107 -6.58 -6.64 10.96
N GLN A 108 -6.52 -6.98 9.68
CA GLN A 108 -7.72 -7.28 8.91
C GLN A 108 -8.15 -8.73 9.11
N ALA A 109 -9.42 -8.95 9.37
CA ALA A 109 -9.96 -10.28 9.66
C ALA A 109 -9.65 -11.30 8.56
N ALA A 110 -9.76 -10.89 7.30
CA ALA A 110 -9.47 -11.78 6.17
C ALA A 110 -8.03 -12.27 6.17
N VAL A 111 -7.09 -11.42 6.55
CA VAL A 111 -5.66 -11.79 6.62
C VAL A 111 -5.40 -12.70 7.81
N ILE A 112 -5.99 -12.39 8.96
CA ILE A 112 -5.87 -13.24 10.16
C ILE A 112 -6.38 -14.65 9.87
N GLU A 113 -7.53 -14.77 9.21
CA GLU A 113 -8.09 -16.06 8.82
C GLU A 113 -7.16 -16.83 7.87
N LEU A 114 -6.60 -16.13 6.87
CA LEU A 114 -5.70 -16.76 5.91
C LEU A 114 -4.41 -17.23 6.58
N LEU A 115 -3.82 -16.41 7.44
CA LEU A 115 -2.61 -16.78 8.17
C LEU A 115 -2.86 -17.98 9.09
N THR A 116 -4.02 -18.01 9.74
CA THR A 116 -4.42 -19.13 10.58
C THR A 116 -4.51 -20.42 9.76
N ALA A 117 -5.16 -20.34 8.61
CA ALA A 117 -5.29 -21.50 7.71
C ALA A 117 -3.92 -22.00 7.23
N ILE A 118 -3.03 -21.08 6.87
CA ILE A 118 -1.67 -21.45 6.46
C ILE A 118 -0.93 -22.15 7.60
N ALA A 119 -1.04 -21.61 8.82
CA ALA A 119 -0.36 -22.19 9.99
C ALA A 119 -0.89 -23.57 10.35
N LEU A 120 -2.17 -23.85 10.07
CA LEU A 120 -2.82 -25.10 10.40
C LEU A 120 -2.76 -26.14 9.28
N GLN A 121 -2.06 -25.87 8.18
CA GLN A 121 -1.91 -26.84 7.10
C GLN A 121 -1.25 -28.12 7.60
N LYS A 122 -1.65 -29.23 7.00
CA LYS A 122 -1.05 -30.53 7.34
C LYS A 122 0.43 -30.55 6.96
N ILE A 123 1.22 -31.13 7.85
CA ILE A 123 2.65 -31.31 7.65
C ILE A 123 2.92 -32.35 6.55
#